data_7dcde17bb236dc83239df9ccc7c3359f
#
_entry.id   7dcde17bb236dc83239df9ccc7c3359f
#
_cell.length_a   1.000
_cell.length_b   1.000
_cell.length_c   1.000
_cell.angle_alpha   90.00
_cell.angle_beta   90.00
_cell.angle_gamma   90.00
#
_symmetry.space_group_name_H-M   'P 1'
#
loop_
_entity.id
_entity.type
_entity.pdbx_description
1 polymer ?
#
loop_
_entity_poly.entity_id
_entity_poly.type
_entity_poly.pdbx_seq_one_letter_code
_entity_poly.pdbx_strand_id
1 'polypeptide(L)'
;MSTPLHFGLIGCGRISKRHAELLGNSQITNAKLAAVCDVKITRAEAIGKQFSVPAYGDIHKMMQSEKIDVAVVLTESGLHAEHVIALAAYGKHIVVEKPMALSLSDADRMIAACDAAGVKLFVVKQNRFNVPVVKLRESLDSGRFGKLVMGTVRVRWCRPQTYYNQDAWRGTWALDGGVLANQASHHVDMLEWMMGDVDSVFAMSRTALVNIETEDTAVVVLRFASGALGVIEATTATRPKDLEGSISILGEGGTVVIGGFAVNEMLTWNFAKPLPGDDDVLKKYSVNPPNVYGFGHQAYYEHVVSSILNNTSHLVDGLAGRKSLELISAIYESIETGNEVSLRFKPARCKLGQRGG
;
A
#
# COMPACT_ATOMS: atom_id res chain seq x y z
N MET A 1 15.05 -5.90 -28.74
CA MET A 1 14.89 -5.79 -27.27
C MET A 1 14.43 -4.36 -26.99
N SER A 2 13.39 -4.14 -26.18
CA SER A 2 12.98 -2.81 -25.79
C SER A 2 14.05 -2.13 -24.95
N THR A 3 14.23 -0.83 -25.11
CA THR A 3 15.15 -0.05 -24.26
C THR A 3 14.62 -0.08 -22.82
N PRO A 4 15.45 -0.37 -21.79
CA PRO A 4 14.99 -0.42 -20.42
C PRO A 4 14.51 0.95 -19.93
N LEU A 5 13.45 0.95 -19.11
CA LEU A 5 12.95 2.13 -18.42
C LEU A 5 13.93 2.55 -17.32
N HIS A 6 14.16 3.87 -17.21
CA HIS A 6 15.05 4.46 -16.22
C HIS A 6 14.23 4.98 -15.05
N PHE A 7 14.52 4.47 -13.86
CA PHE A 7 13.83 4.83 -12.62
C PHE A 7 14.67 5.78 -11.78
N GLY A 8 14.08 6.89 -11.35
CA GLY A 8 14.66 7.82 -10.37
C GLY A 8 13.95 7.68 -9.02
N LEU A 9 14.70 7.45 -7.93
CA LEU A 9 14.11 7.37 -6.58
C LEU A 9 14.16 8.72 -5.88
N ILE A 10 13.03 9.14 -5.30
CA ILE A 10 12.87 10.36 -4.52
C ILE A 10 12.51 9.96 -3.08
N GLY A 11 13.41 10.26 -2.14
CA GLY A 11 13.38 9.77 -0.77
C GLY A 11 14.23 8.52 -0.59
N CYS A 12 15.32 8.64 0.15
CA CYS A 12 16.29 7.57 0.43
C CYS A 12 16.17 7.07 1.88
N GLY A 13 14.92 6.95 2.36
CA GLY A 13 14.60 6.45 3.68
C GLY A 13 14.62 4.91 3.76
N ARG A 14 13.91 4.36 4.75
CA ARG A 14 13.93 2.90 5.04
C ARG A 14 13.43 2.05 3.87
N ILE A 15 12.31 2.43 3.26
CA ILE A 15 11.68 1.65 2.18
C ILE A 15 12.47 1.72 0.88
N SER A 16 13.22 2.80 0.65
CA SER A 16 14.01 2.98 -0.56
C SER A 16 15.06 1.89 -0.79
N LYS A 17 15.55 1.25 0.27
CA LYS A 17 16.47 0.11 0.16
C LYS A 17 15.87 -1.01 -0.67
N ARG A 18 14.59 -1.36 -0.41
CA ARG A 18 13.91 -2.43 -1.17
C ARG A 18 13.71 -2.05 -2.63
N HIS A 19 13.32 -0.82 -2.91
CA HIS A 19 13.17 -0.33 -4.29
C HIS A 19 14.51 -0.28 -5.01
N ALA A 20 15.55 0.24 -4.36
CA ALA A 20 16.90 0.32 -4.93
C ALA A 20 17.50 -1.06 -5.20
N GLU A 21 17.31 -2.05 -4.32
CA GLU A 21 17.76 -3.42 -4.54
C GLU A 21 17.11 -4.05 -5.78
N LEU A 22 15.82 -3.89 -5.98
CA LEU A 22 15.10 -4.46 -7.13
C LEU A 22 15.56 -3.83 -8.45
N LEU A 23 15.66 -2.52 -8.49
CA LEU A 23 16.01 -1.76 -9.70
C LEU A 23 17.51 -1.71 -9.97
N GLY A 24 18.32 -1.57 -8.91
CA GLY A 24 19.79 -1.46 -9.02
C GLY A 24 20.49 -2.80 -9.25
N ASN A 25 19.93 -3.91 -8.77
CA ASN A 25 20.47 -5.26 -9.02
C ASN A 25 19.84 -5.93 -10.25
N SER A 26 19.16 -5.18 -11.11
CA SER A 26 18.55 -5.69 -12.35
C SER A 26 17.61 -6.88 -12.14
N GLN A 27 16.89 -6.90 -10.99
CA GLN A 27 15.91 -7.96 -10.69
C GLN A 27 14.61 -7.79 -11.48
N ILE A 28 14.40 -6.63 -12.09
CA ILE A 28 13.23 -6.32 -12.91
C ILE A 28 13.63 -6.21 -14.38
N THR A 29 13.02 -7.05 -15.20
CA THR A 29 13.28 -7.03 -16.65
C THR A 29 12.86 -5.68 -17.26
N ASN A 30 13.71 -5.14 -18.14
CA ASN A 30 13.49 -3.83 -18.80
C ASN A 30 13.35 -2.64 -17.84
N ALA A 31 13.96 -2.69 -16.66
CA ALA A 31 14.03 -1.59 -15.70
C ALA A 31 15.45 -1.45 -15.15
N LYS A 32 15.86 -0.23 -14.87
CA LYS A 32 17.12 0.04 -14.16
C LYS A 32 17.01 1.28 -13.28
N LEU A 33 17.73 1.28 -12.17
CA LEU A 33 17.95 2.48 -11.36
C LEU A 33 18.85 3.43 -12.14
N ALA A 34 18.43 4.70 -12.27
CA ALA A 34 19.19 5.72 -13.01
C ALA A 34 19.75 6.80 -12.10
N ALA A 35 19.01 7.21 -11.06
CA ALA A 35 19.44 8.23 -10.10
C ALA A 35 18.66 8.12 -8.79
N VAL A 36 19.17 8.76 -7.75
CA VAL A 36 18.53 8.83 -6.44
C VAL A 36 18.58 10.26 -5.88
N CYS A 37 17.55 10.66 -5.15
CA CYS A 37 17.43 12.00 -4.57
C CYS A 37 16.91 11.94 -3.13
N ASP A 38 17.53 12.73 -2.24
CA ASP A 38 17.03 12.96 -0.87
C ASP A 38 17.50 14.32 -0.40
N VAL A 39 16.65 15.07 0.30
CA VAL A 39 17.02 16.38 0.89
C VAL A 39 18.21 16.23 1.85
N LYS A 40 18.37 15.07 2.49
CA LYS A 40 19.57 14.68 3.22
C LYS A 40 20.53 13.98 2.25
N ILE A 41 21.34 14.78 1.53
CA ILE A 41 22.21 14.28 0.45
C ILE A 41 23.02 13.05 0.84
N THR A 42 23.45 12.92 2.09
CA THR A 42 24.21 11.76 2.57
C THR A 42 23.43 10.44 2.47
N ARG A 43 22.08 10.47 2.55
CA ARG A 43 21.24 9.29 2.33
C ARG A 43 21.23 8.90 0.85
N ALA A 44 21.13 9.88 -0.05
CA ALA A 44 21.18 9.66 -1.50
C ALA A 44 22.58 9.15 -1.92
N GLU A 45 23.65 9.75 -1.42
CA GLU A 45 25.03 9.32 -1.70
C GLU A 45 25.31 7.89 -1.27
N ALA A 46 24.76 7.44 -0.14
CA ALA A 46 24.93 6.07 0.33
C ALA A 46 24.33 5.05 -0.66
N ILE A 47 23.12 5.31 -1.17
CA ILE A 47 22.47 4.46 -2.19
C ILE A 47 23.15 4.65 -3.54
N GLY A 48 23.47 5.88 -3.94
CA GLY A 48 24.16 6.19 -5.18
C GLY A 48 25.50 5.44 -5.30
N LYS A 49 26.28 5.42 -4.22
CA LYS A 49 27.55 4.67 -4.13
C LYS A 49 27.32 3.16 -4.24
N GLN A 50 26.29 2.63 -3.55
CA GLN A 50 25.99 1.20 -3.55
C GLN A 50 25.64 0.67 -4.95
N PHE A 51 24.89 1.44 -5.73
CA PHE A 51 24.39 1.02 -7.04
C PHE A 51 25.08 1.73 -8.22
N SER A 52 26.13 2.53 -7.97
CA SER A 52 26.89 3.29 -8.97
C SER A 52 25.99 4.21 -9.83
N VAL A 53 25.08 4.94 -9.18
CA VAL A 53 24.20 5.92 -9.83
C VAL A 53 24.36 7.31 -9.21
N PRO A 54 24.09 8.40 -9.97
CA PRO A 54 24.14 9.76 -9.49
C PRO A 54 23.19 10.00 -8.29
N ALA A 55 23.64 10.84 -7.33
CA ALA A 55 22.90 11.23 -6.15
C ALA A 55 22.66 12.74 -6.14
N TYR A 56 21.44 13.16 -5.79
CA TYR A 56 20.97 14.53 -5.81
C TYR A 56 20.35 14.94 -4.47
N GLY A 57 20.51 16.21 -4.10
CA GLY A 57 19.82 16.84 -2.97
C GLY A 57 18.53 17.59 -3.36
N ASP A 58 18.25 17.64 -4.66
CA ASP A 58 17.14 18.41 -5.23
C ASP A 58 16.49 17.62 -6.38
N ILE A 59 15.16 17.46 -6.34
CA ILE A 59 14.42 16.68 -7.32
C ILE A 59 14.47 17.29 -8.72
N HIS A 60 14.43 18.61 -8.81
CA HIS A 60 14.41 19.31 -10.11
C HIS A 60 15.75 19.18 -10.82
N LYS A 61 16.86 19.28 -10.06
CA LYS A 61 18.20 19.03 -10.61
C LYS A 61 18.34 17.60 -11.13
N MET A 62 17.86 16.60 -10.39
CA MET A 62 17.87 15.22 -10.84
C MET A 62 17.07 15.05 -12.15
N MET A 63 15.84 15.57 -12.21
CA MET A 63 14.95 15.44 -13.36
C MET A 63 15.46 16.16 -14.60
N GLN A 64 16.25 17.24 -14.44
CA GLN A 64 16.86 18.00 -15.54
C GLN A 64 18.16 17.37 -16.05
N SER A 65 18.91 16.71 -15.17
CA SER A 65 20.24 16.19 -15.46
C SER A 65 20.24 14.75 -15.98
N GLU A 66 19.21 13.97 -15.58
CA GLU A 66 19.20 12.53 -15.82
C GLU A 66 18.06 12.11 -16.76
N LYS A 67 18.31 11.06 -17.52
CA LYS A 67 17.25 10.40 -18.28
C LYS A 67 16.40 9.57 -17.33
N ILE A 68 15.28 10.10 -16.89
CA ILE A 68 14.28 9.42 -16.04
C ILE A 68 13.03 9.18 -16.88
N ASP A 69 12.51 7.95 -16.89
CA ASP A 69 11.24 7.57 -17.51
C ASP A 69 10.14 7.43 -16.46
N VAL A 70 10.53 6.98 -15.24
CA VAL A 70 9.63 6.75 -14.09
C VAL A 70 10.23 7.37 -12.83
N ALA A 71 9.52 8.28 -12.20
CA ALA A 71 9.85 8.84 -10.89
C ALA A 71 9.17 8.03 -9.78
N VAL A 72 9.93 7.61 -8.77
CA VAL A 72 9.43 6.80 -7.63
C VAL A 72 9.46 7.64 -6.37
N VAL A 73 8.30 8.02 -5.86
CA VAL A 73 8.12 8.88 -4.68
C VAL A 73 8.05 8.01 -3.43
N LEU A 74 9.06 8.13 -2.56
CA LEU A 74 9.27 7.33 -1.34
C LEU A 74 9.48 8.23 -0.11
N THR A 75 9.01 9.46 -0.17
CA THR A 75 9.13 10.47 0.89
C THR A 75 8.13 10.20 2.02
N GLU A 76 8.01 11.11 2.96
CA GLU A 76 6.98 11.08 3.98
C GLU A 76 5.59 11.17 3.34
N SER A 77 4.61 10.41 3.88
CA SER A 77 3.28 10.26 3.27
C SER A 77 2.55 11.60 3.03
N GLY A 78 2.72 12.56 3.96
CA GLY A 78 2.12 13.90 3.83
C GLY A 78 2.73 14.77 2.71
N LEU A 79 3.88 14.37 2.15
CA LEU A 79 4.56 15.09 1.06
C LEU A 79 4.35 14.43 -0.31
N HIS A 80 3.71 13.27 -0.37
CA HIS A 80 3.52 12.54 -1.63
C HIS A 80 2.82 13.37 -2.69
N ALA A 81 1.75 14.09 -2.32
CA ALA A 81 0.97 14.87 -3.29
C ALA A 81 1.78 16.01 -3.90
N GLU A 82 2.54 16.75 -3.10
CA GLU A 82 3.41 17.83 -3.56
C GLU A 82 4.43 17.29 -4.57
N HIS A 83 5.13 16.22 -4.21
CA HIS A 83 6.15 15.63 -5.07
C HIS A 83 5.57 15.03 -6.35
N VAL A 84 4.45 14.29 -6.28
CA VAL A 84 3.79 13.72 -7.47
C VAL A 84 3.35 14.81 -8.44
N ILE A 85 2.71 15.89 -7.95
CA ILE A 85 2.25 17.00 -8.78
C ILE A 85 3.46 17.70 -9.45
N ALA A 86 4.53 17.98 -8.69
CA ALA A 86 5.73 18.59 -9.23
C ALA A 86 6.41 17.72 -10.30
N LEU A 87 6.46 16.40 -10.08
CA LEU A 87 7.10 15.45 -10.98
C LEU A 87 6.26 15.16 -12.24
N ALA A 88 4.93 15.19 -12.15
CA ALA A 88 4.03 15.02 -13.30
C ALA A 88 4.29 16.08 -14.38
N ALA A 89 4.65 17.31 -14.00
CA ALA A 89 5.00 18.39 -14.91
C ALA A 89 6.21 18.09 -15.82
N TYR A 90 7.04 17.12 -15.48
CA TYR A 90 8.14 16.65 -16.34
C TYR A 90 7.70 15.62 -17.40
N GLY A 91 6.41 15.26 -17.46
CA GLY A 91 5.90 14.27 -18.41
C GLY A 91 6.44 12.85 -18.15
N LYS A 92 6.71 12.50 -16.89
CA LYS A 92 7.24 11.19 -16.49
C LYS A 92 6.17 10.37 -15.78
N HIS A 93 6.18 9.04 -16.01
CA HIS A 93 5.33 8.15 -15.22
C HIS A 93 5.74 8.18 -13.75
N ILE A 94 4.78 7.94 -12.86
CA ILE A 94 5.01 8.06 -11.42
C ILE A 94 4.61 6.79 -10.69
N VAL A 95 5.47 6.33 -9.81
CA VAL A 95 5.19 5.35 -8.76
C VAL A 95 5.21 6.11 -7.43
N VAL A 96 4.17 5.96 -6.61
CA VAL A 96 4.11 6.57 -5.27
C VAL A 96 3.89 5.50 -4.20
N GLU A 97 4.63 5.61 -3.09
CA GLU A 97 4.41 4.76 -1.92
C GLU A 97 3.04 4.98 -1.27
N LYS A 98 2.62 3.98 -0.52
CA LYS A 98 1.37 4.05 0.25
C LYS A 98 1.57 4.75 1.62
N PRO A 99 0.50 5.37 2.15
CA PRO A 99 -0.73 5.75 1.45
C PRO A 99 -0.41 6.76 0.35
N MET A 100 -1.19 6.75 -0.75
CA MET A 100 -0.88 7.65 -1.87
C MET A 100 -0.89 9.13 -1.48
N ALA A 101 -1.74 9.47 -0.52
CA ALA A 101 -1.88 10.80 0.08
C ALA A 101 -2.51 10.64 1.48
N LEU A 102 -2.60 11.74 2.25
CA LEU A 102 -3.28 11.77 3.54
C LEU A 102 -4.66 12.46 3.48
N SER A 103 -5.01 13.04 2.34
CA SER A 103 -6.35 13.58 2.09
C SER A 103 -6.89 13.17 0.73
N LEU A 104 -8.22 13.06 0.60
CA LEU A 104 -8.88 12.77 -0.68
C LEU A 104 -8.66 13.90 -1.70
N SER A 105 -8.64 15.14 -1.24
CA SER A 105 -8.36 16.29 -2.10
C SER A 105 -6.98 16.20 -2.73
N ASP A 106 -5.96 15.78 -1.97
CA ASP A 106 -4.61 15.59 -2.48
C ASP A 106 -4.54 14.42 -3.45
N ALA A 107 -5.20 13.31 -3.15
CA ALA A 107 -5.30 12.17 -4.07
C ALA A 107 -5.94 12.58 -5.41
N ASP A 108 -7.04 13.35 -5.36
CA ASP A 108 -7.72 13.87 -6.55
C ASP A 108 -6.81 14.81 -7.36
N ARG A 109 -6.05 15.69 -6.69
CA ARG A 109 -5.07 16.58 -7.33
C ARG A 109 -3.92 15.82 -7.99
N MET A 110 -3.42 14.76 -7.35
CA MET A 110 -2.38 13.90 -7.92
C MET A 110 -2.86 13.22 -9.21
N ILE A 111 -4.06 12.65 -9.18
CA ILE A 111 -4.68 12.00 -10.35
C ILE A 111 -4.85 13.02 -11.47
N ALA A 112 -5.46 14.17 -11.18
CA ALA A 112 -5.68 15.23 -12.16
C ALA A 112 -4.37 15.75 -12.78
N ALA A 113 -3.31 15.90 -12.00
CA ALA A 113 -2.00 16.33 -12.49
C ALA A 113 -1.37 15.30 -13.44
N CYS A 114 -1.46 14.01 -13.11
CA CYS A 114 -0.95 12.93 -13.96
C CYS A 114 -1.77 12.81 -15.26
N ASP A 115 -3.10 12.91 -15.17
CA ASP A 115 -3.99 12.89 -16.34
C ASP A 115 -3.72 14.06 -17.28
N ALA A 116 -3.57 15.28 -16.74
CA ALA A 116 -3.25 16.47 -17.53
C ALA A 116 -1.88 16.37 -18.23
N ALA A 117 -0.92 15.69 -17.59
CA ALA A 117 0.41 15.44 -18.16
C ALA A 117 0.44 14.22 -19.11
N GLY A 118 -0.65 13.45 -19.25
CA GLY A 118 -0.70 12.23 -20.04
C GLY A 118 0.20 11.10 -19.51
N VAL A 119 0.46 11.06 -18.21
CA VAL A 119 1.34 10.08 -17.57
C VAL A 119 0.56 9.13 -16.66
N LYS A 120 1.09 7.94 -16.45
CA LYS A 120 0.50 6.93 -15.55
C LYS A 120 0.94 7.19 -14.12
N LEU A 121 -0.02 7.08 -13.18
CA LEU A 121 0.22 7.09 -11.73
C LEU A 121 -0.03 5.70 -11.17
N PHE A 122 1.01 5.10 -10.59
CA PHE A 122 0.96 3.79 -9.92
C PHE A 122 1.11 3.98 -8.42
N VAL A 123 0.22 3.37 -7.65
CA VAL A 123 0.32 3.35 -6.18
C VAL A 123 0.89 2.01 -5.72
N VAL A 124 1.83 2.03 -4.79
CA VAL A 124 2.46 0.80 -4.30
C VAL A 124 1.47 0.00 -3.46
N LYS A 125 0.96 -1.08 -4.05
CA LYS A 125 0.05 -2.05 -3.43
C LYS A 125 0.57 -3.47 -3.63
N GLN A 126 1.83 -3.67 -3.23
CA GLN A 126 2.57 -4.91 -3.49
C GLN A 126 1.91 -6.16 -2.90
N ASN A 127 1.11 -6.04 -1.84
CA ASN A 127 0.42 -7.19 -1.25
C ASN A 127 -0.63 -7.81 -2.17
N ARG A 128 -1.18 -7.05 -3.13
CA ARG A 128 -2.06 -7.59 -4.18
C ARG A 128 -1.34 -8.59 -5.09
N PHE A 129 -0.01 -8.56 -5.11
CA PHE A 129 0.85 -9.44 -5.92
C PHE A 129 1.48 -10.59 -5.10
N ASN A 130 1.16 -10.72 -3.83
CA ASN A 130 1.57 -11.89 -3.05
C ASN A 130 0.91 -13.15 -3.62
N VAL A 131 1.69 -14.20 -3.80
CA VAL A 131 1.25 -15.43 -4.48
C VAL A 131 -0.06 -16.00 -3.93
N PRO A 132 -0.26 -16.16 -2.59
CA PRO A 132 -1.53 -16.62 -2.05
C PRO A 132 -2.68 -15.62 -2.25
N VAL A 133 -2.38 -14.30 -2.26
CA VAL A 133 -3.38 -13.24 -2.48
C VAL A 133 -3.88 -13.25 -3.93
N VAL A 134 -2.98 -13.43 -4.90
CA VAL A 134 -3.35 -13.63 -6.31
C VAL A 134 -4.25 -14.87 -6.46
N LYS A 135 -3.88 -15.98 -5.79
CA LYS A 135 -4.66 -17.22 -5.83
C LYS A 135 -6.06 -17.06 -5.22
N LEU A 136 -6.18 -16.32 -4.12
CA LEU A 136 -7.47 -15.95 -3.55
C LEU A 136 -8.30 -15.12 -4.55
N ARG A 137 -7.69 -14.11 -5.19
CA ARG A 137 -8.38 -13.26 -6.17
C ARG A 137 -8.91 -14.08 -7.35
N GLU A 138 -8.10 -14.98 -7.92
CA GLU A 138 -8.52 -15.89 -8.99
C GLU A 138 -9.76 -16.72 -8.61
N SER A 139 -9.83 -17.20 -7.36
CA SER A 139 -10.97 -17.98 -6.90
C SER A 139 -12.24 -17.17 -6.71
N LEU A 140 -12.11 -15.87 -6.33
CA LEU A 140 -13.21 -14.93 -6.29
C LEU A 140 -13.71 -14.60 -7.70
N ASP A 141 -12.82 -14.28 -8.63
CA ASP A 141 -13.15 -13.94 -10.01
C ASP A 141 -13.80 -15.11 -10.76
N SER A 142 -13.43 -16.34 -10.42
CA SER A 142 -14.06 -17.56 -10.96
C SER A 142 -15.39 -17.93 -10.28
N GLY A 143 -15.86 -17.13 -9.32
CA GLY A 143 -17.15 -17.32 -8.66
C GLY A 143 -17.22 -18.47 -7.67
N ARG A 144 -16.09 -19.06 -7.26
CA ARG A 144 -16.04 -20.24 -6.36
C ARG A 144 -16.66 -19.99 -4.97
N PHE A 145 -16.64 -18.76 -4.51
CA PHE A 145 -17.21 -18.39 -3.20
C PHE A 145 -18.73 -18.30 -3.19
N GLY A 146 -19.39 -18.16 -4.36
CA GLY A 146 -20.81 -17.84 -4.38
C GLY A 146 -21.08 -16.52 -3.70
N LYS A 147 -22.12 -16.43 -2.87
CA LYS A 147 -22.45 -15.24 -2.08
C LYS A 147 -21.42 -15.06 -0.98
N LEU A 148 -20.76 -13.90 -0.97
CA LEU A 148 -19.84 -13.53 0.11
C LEU A 148 -20.63 -13.22 1.40
N VAL A 149 -20.11 -13.69 2.52
CA VAL A 149 -20.75 -13.58 3.84
C VAL A 149 -19.96 -12.65 4.75
N MET A 150 -18.64 -12.88 4.87
CA MET A 150 -17.80 -12.13 5.79
C MET A 150 -16.35 -12.07 5.29
N GLY A 151 -15.73 -10.91 5.45
CA GLY A 151 -14.29 -10.69 5.26
C GLY A 151 -13.62 -10.11 6.50
N THR A 152 -12.45 -10.61 6.86
CA THR A 152 -11.70 -10.12 8.03
C THR A 152 -10.24 -9.91 7.69
N VAL A 153 -9.67 -8.80 8.13
CA VAL A 153 -8.23 -8.60 8.14
C VAL A 153 -7.72 -8.32 9.54
N ARG A 154 -6.51 -8.82 9.84
CA ARG A 154 -5.83 -8.58 11.11
C ARG A 154 -4.42 -8.13 10.87
N VAL A 155 -4.02 -7.08 11.58
CA VAL A 155 -2.65 -6.59 11.66
C VAL A 155 -2.28 -6.51 13.13
N ARG A 156 -1.46 -7.43 13.60
CA ARG A 156 -1.00 -7.54 14.99
C ARG A 156 0.51 -7.46 15.01
N TRP A 157 1.02 -6.25 14.87
CA TRP A 157 2.45 -5.99 14.76
C TRP A 157 3.01 -5.31 16.00
N CYS A 158 4.32 -5.36 16.16
CA CYS A 158 5.06 -4.76 17.25
C CYS A 158 5.80 -3.53 16.76
N ARG A 159 5.37 -2.34 17.20
CA ARG A 159 6.12 -1.09 17.00
C ARG A 159 6.32 -0.44 18.37
N PRO A 160 7.49 -0.62 18.99
CA PRO A 160 7.82 0.04 20.26
C PRO A 160 8.06 1.54 20.05
N GLN A 161 8.12 2.32 21.12
CA GLN A 161 8.42 3.76 21.07
C GLN A 161 9.69 4.06 20.27
N THR A 162 10.71 3.20 20.37
CA THR A 162 11.97 3.34 19.62
C THR A 162 11.79 3.32 18.10
N TYR A 163 10.74 2.68 17.59
CA TYR A 163 10.39 2.74 16.16
C TYR A 163 9.89 4.14 15.77
N TYR A 164 9.03 4.73 16.57
CA TYR A 164 8.49 6.06 16.30
C TYR A 164 9.54 7.16 16.48
N ASN A 165 10.46 7.01 17.43
CA ASN A 165 11.54 7.95 17.69
C ASN A 165 12.64 7.97 16.59
N GLN A 166 12.60 7.08 15.60
CA GLN A 166 13.59 7.06 14.51
C GLN A 166 13.50 8.30 13.59
N ASP A 167 12.29 8.79 13.37
CA ASP A 167 12.04 9.95 12.52
C ASP A 167 10.86 10.75 13.10
N ALA A 168 10.98 12.06 13.18
CA ALA A 168 9.99 12.95 13.82
C ALA A 168 8.60 12.97 13.14
N TRP A 169 8.51 12.53 11.89
CA TRP A 169 7.24 12.48 11.15
C TRP A 169 6.36 11.28 11.54
N ARG A 170 6.95 10.23 12.15
CA ARG A 170 6.22 9.00 12.45
C ARG A 170 5.16 9.22 13.52
N GLY A 171 3.97 8.66 13.27
CA GLY A 171 2.84 8.74 14.18
C GLY A 171 2.25 10.14 14.30
N THR A 172 2.56 11.06 13.38
CA THR A 172 1.94 12.39 13.30
C THR A 172 0.76 12.40 12.34
N TRP A 173 -0.25 13.21 12.62
CA TRP A 173 -1.39 13.39 11.71
C TRP A 173 -0.98 14.04 10.38
N ALA A 174 -0.02 14.95 10.44
CA ALA A 174 0.40 15.74 9.28
C ALA A 174 1.16 14.94 8.22
N LEU A 175 1.98 13.94 8.63
CA LEU A 175 2.96 13.32 7.73
C LEU A 175 2.88 11.79 7.65
N ASP A 176 2.15 11.11 8.55
CA ASP A 176 2.14 9.64 8.64
C ASP A 176 0.73 9.04 8.76
N GLY A 177 0.00 9.42 9.80
CA GLY A 177 -1.16 8.72 10.30
C GLY A 177 -0.82 7.62 11.31
N GLY A 178 -1.84 6.89 11.75
CA GLY A 178 -1.72 5.80 12.73
C GLY A 178 -1.60 4.41 12.11
N VAL A 179 -1.95 3.40 12.91
CA VAL A 179 -1.89 2.00 12.45
C VAL A 179 -2.75 1.76 11.21
N LEU A 180 -3.90 2.41 11.09
CA LEU A 180 -4.81 2.25 9.96
C LEU A 180 -4.21 2.78 8.66
N ALA A 181 -3.69 4.01 8.68
CA ALA A 181 -3.15 4.67 7.48
C ALA A 181 -1.77 4.13 7.08
N ASN A 182 -0.93 3.77 8.04
CA ASN A 182 0.43 3.31 7.76
C ASN A 182 0.52 1.78 7.70
N GLN A 183 0.44 1.07 8.83
CA GLN A 183 0.75 -0.36 8.89
C GLN A 183 -0.35 -1.22 8.26
N ALA A 184 -1.61 -0.92 8.53
CA ALA A 184 -2.74 -1.71 8.07
C ALA A 184 -3.26 -1.32 6.67
N SER A 185 -2.76 -0.25 6.06
CA SER A 185 -3.28 0.27 4.77
C SER A 185 -3.35 -0.78 3.66
N HIS A 186 -2.37 -1.68 3.58
CA HIS A 186 -2.41 -2.79 2.63
C HIS A 186 -3.51 -3.81 2.93
N HIS A 187 -3.80 -4.07 4.22
CA HIS A 187 -4.84 -5.02 4.63
C HIS A 187 -6.23 -4.42 4.41
N VAL A 188 -6.41 -3.12 4.70
CA VAL A 188 -7.63 -2.38 4.38
C VAL A 188 -7.91 -2.43 2.88
N ASP A 189 -6.90 -2.14 2.06
CA ASP A 189 -6.96 -2.23 0.60
C ASP A 189 -7.33 -3.64 0.11
N MET A 190 -6.68 -4.67 0.62
CA MET A 190 -6.96 -6.06 0.23
C MET A 190 -8.38 -6.47 0.60
N LEU A 191 -8.88 -6.09 1.78
CA LEU A 191 -10.22 -6.42 2.21
C LEU A 191 -11.27 -5.82 1.27
N GLU A 192 -11.13 -4.53 0.95
CA GLU A 192 -12.03 -3.86 0.00
C GLU A 192 -11.92 -4.44 -1.41
N TRP A 193 -10.70 -4.73 -1.87
CA TRP A 193 -10.48 -5.35 -3.18
C TRP A 193 -11.08 -6.73 -3.32
N MET A 194 -11.10 -7.54 -2.24
CA MET A 194 -11.67 -8.89 -2.25
C MET A 194 -13.19 -8.89 -2.06
N MET A 195 -13.70 -8.04 -1.17
CA MET A 195 -15.12 -8.06 -0.76
C MET A 195 -16.01 -7.11 -1.59
N GLY A 196 -15.41 -6.18 -2.34
CA GLY A 196 -16.11 -5.18 -3.12
C GLY A 196 -16.36 -3.88 -2.35
N ASP A 197 -17.28 -3.05 -2.87
CA ASP A 197 -17.54 -1.71 -2.35
C ASP A 197 -18.11 -1.75 -0.94
N VAL A 198 -17.62 -0.84 -0.10
CA VAL A 198 -18.11 -0.65 1.28
C VAL A 198 -19.29 0.33 1.27
N ASP A 199 -20.36 -0.02 1.96
CA ASP A 199 -21.54 0.82 2.15
C ASP A 199 -21.42 1.70 3.40
N SER A 200 -21.00 1.12 4.54
CA SER A 200 -20.80 1.87 5.77
C SER A 200 -19.73 1.26 6.68
N VAL A 201 -19.20 2.09 7.58
CA VAL A 201 -18.20 1.71 8.58
C VAL A 201 -18.53 2.28 9.95
N PHE A 202 -18.20 1.53 11.01
CA PHE A 202 -18.14 2.01 12.38
C PHE A 202 -16.81 1.59 13.01
N ALA A 203 -16.14 2.51 13.70
CA ALA A 203 -14.79 2.28 14.20
C ALA A 203 -14.53 2.88 15.57
N MET A 204 -13.64 2.21 16.32
CA MET A 204 -13.08 2.68 17.59
C MET A 204 -11.56 2.56 17.54
N SER A 205 -10.86 3.51 18.13
CA SER A 205 -9.42 3.50 18.23
C SER A 205 -8.90 4.06 19.55
N ARG A 206 -7.63 3.80 19.83
CA ARG A 206 -6.89 4.42 20.92
C ARG A 206 -5.38 4.38 20.67
N THR A 207 -4.64 5.24 21.34
CA THR A 207 -3.20 5.11 21.53
C THR A 207 -2.96 4.39 22.85
N ALA A 208 -2.48 3.14 22.80
CA ALA A 208 -2.46 2.25 23.96
C ALA A 208 -1.10 2.20 24.66
N LEU A 209 0.00 2.05 23.91
CA LEU A 209 1.33 1.71 24.49
C LEU A 209 2.46 2.67 24.07
N VAL A 210 2.22 3.61 23.16
CA VAL A 210 3.24 4.53 22.66
C VAL A 210 2.77 5.97 22.75
N ASN A 211 3.69 6.91 22.83
CA ASN A 211 3.41 8.35 22.85
C ASN A 211 3.53 8.90 21.42
N ILE A 212 2.41 8.95 20.71
CA ILE A 212 2.28 9.47 19.34
C ILE A 212 0.95 10.24 19.24
N GLU A 213 0.78 11.06 18.20
CA GLU A 213 -0.45 11.85 17.98
C GLU A 213 -1.63 10.96 17.53
N THR A 214 -1.33 9.91 16.78
CA THR A 214 -2.30 9.05 16.12
C THR A 214 -2.60 7.79 16.93
N GLU A 215 -3.42 6.89 16.40
CA GLU A 215 -3.75 5.62 17.05
C GLU A 215 -2.69 4.54 16.78
N ASP A 216 -2.44 3.70 17.78
CA ASP A 216 -1.67 2.46 17.65
C ASP A 216 -2.56 1.21 17.61
N THR A 217 -3.86 1.35 17.88
CA THR A 217 -4.83 0.26 17.95
C THR A 217 -6.20 0.73 17.48
N ALA A 218 -6.84 -0.04 16.57
CA ALA A 218 -8.17 0.21 16.06
C ALA A 218 -8.94 -1.09 15.78
N VAL A 219 -10.26 -1.03 15.94
CA VAL A 219 -11.21 -2.07 15.56
C VAL A 219 -12.30 -1.42 14.71
N VAL A 220 -12.59 -2.03 13.55
CA VAL A 220 -13.56 -1.51 12.59
C VAL A 220 -14.51 -2.61 12.18
N VAL A 221 -15.81 -2.30 12.12
CA VAL A 221 -16.83 -3.13 11.47
C VAL A 221 -17.32 -2.43 10.21
N LEU A 222 -17.59 -3.24 9.16
CA LEU A 222 -17.98 -2.75 7.85
C LEU A 222 -19.22 -3.48 7.36
N ARG A 223 -20.02 -2.77 6.57
CA ARG A 223 -21.05 -3.35 5.72
C ARG A 223 -20.65 -3.13 4.27
N PHE A 224 -20.58 -4.19 3.48
CA PHE A 224 -20.34 -4.10 2.05
C PHE A 224 -21.64 -3.88 1.27
N ALA A 225 -21.56 -3.29 0.09
CA ALA A 225 -22.71 -3.07 -0.79
C ALA A 225 -23.43 -4.38 -1.16
N SER A 226 -22.73 -5.52 -1.15
CA SER A 226 -23.29 -6.86 -1.31
C SER A 226 -24.16 -7.34 -0.13
N GLY A 227 -24.13 -6.64 1.00
CA GLY A 227 -24.74 -7.03 2.30
C GLY A 227 -23.82 -7.92 3.15
N ALA A 228 -22.64 -8.30 2.68
CA ALA A 228 -21.64 -8.99 3.48
C ALA A 228 -21.11 -8.08 4.60
N LEU A 229 -20.57 -8.67 5.66
CA LEU A 229 -19.96 -7.95 6.77
C LEU A 229 -18.44 -8.01 6.73
N GLY A 230 -17.78 -7.03 7.34
CA GLY A 230 -16.34 -7.01 7.46
C GLY A 230 -15.82 -6.60 8.83
N VAL A 231 -14.62 -7.06 9.17
CA VAL A 231 -13.89 -6.65 10.37
C VAL A 231 -12.45 -6.31 10.03
N ILE A 232 -11.97 -5.19 10.54
CA ILE A 232 -10.54 -4.84 10.55
C ILE A 232 -10.10 -4.77 12.01
N GLU A 233 -9.11 -5.57 12.35
CA GLU A 233 -8.40 -5.50 13.62
C GLU A 233 -6.97 -5.06 13.34
N ALA A 234 -6.58 -3.88 13.81
CA ALA A 234 -5.26 -3.32 13.53
C ALA A 234 -4.60 -2.81 14.82
N THR A 235 -3.42 -3.33 15.13
CA THR A 235 -2.64 -2.86 16.27
C THR A 235 -1.13 -2.96 16.02
N THR A 236 -0.38 -1.98 16.49
CA THR A 236 1.07 -2.03 16.64
C THR A 236 1.51 -2.28 18.09
N ALA A 237 0.53 -2.52 18.96
CA ALA A 237 0.74 -2.75 20.40
C ALA A 237 1.03 -4.21 20.76
N THR A 238 1.21 -5.11 19.79
CA THR A 238 1.64 -6.49 20.06
C THR A 238 3.05 -6.51 20.66
N ARG A 239 3.29 -7.38 21.63
CA ARG A 239 4.60 -7.56 22.30
C ARG A 239 4.89 -9.05 22.46
N PRO A 240 6.17 -9.50 22.40
CA PRO A 240 7.38 -8.69 22.17
C PRO A 240 7.72 -8.48 20.68
N LYS A 241 7.02 -9.13 19.75
CA LYS A 241 7.31 -9.15 18.30
C LYS A 241 6.04 -9.16 17.46
N ASP A 242 6.20 -9.01 16.15
CA ASP A 242 5.11 -9.15 15.16
C ASP A 242 4.48 -10.54 15.30
N LEU A 243 3.16 -10.61 15.30
CA LEU A 243 2.39 -11.83 15.46
C LEU A 243 1.69 -12.25 14.16
N GLU A 244 0.92 -11.34 13.54
CA GLU A 244 0.00 -11.69 12.47
C GLU A 244 -0.21 -10.54 11.49
N GLY A 245 -0.27 -10.87 10.21
CA GLY A 245 -0.84 -10.07 9.15
C GLY A 245 -1.66 -10.99 8.25
N SER A 246 -3.00 -10.97 8.37
CA SER A 246 -3.86 -11.98 7.75
C SER A 246 -5.09 -11.39 7.06
N ILE A 247 -5.67 -12.21 6.17
CA ILE A 247 -6.98 -11.99 5.56
C ILE A 247 -7.76 -13.29 5.54
N SER A 248 -9.04 -13.25 5.90
CA SER A 248 -9.97 -14.37 5.73
C SER A 248 -11.21 -13.94 4.95
N ILE A 249 -11.64 -14.78 4.01
CA ILE A 249 -12.85 -14.58 3.19
C ILE A 249 -13.74 -15.81 3.32
N LEU A 250 -14.97 -15.57 3.72
CA LEU A 250 -16.02 -16.58 3.89
C LEU A 250 -17.14 -16.30 2.88
N GLY A 251 -17.49 -17.33 2.14
CA GLY A 251 -18.61 -17.32 1.21
C GLY A 251 -19.43 -18.60 1.31
N GLU A 252 -20.57 -18.63 0.64
CA GLU A 252 -21.46 -19.78 0.57
C GLU A 252 -20.76 -21.05 0.06
N GLY A 253 -19.87 -20.88 -0.93
CA GLY A 253 -19.16 -21.98 -1.60
C GLY A 253 -17.80 -22.32 -1.03
N GLY A 254 -17.24 -21.48 -0.12
CA GLY A 254 -15.89 -21.75 0.38
C GLY A 254 -15.38 -20.77 1.43
N THR A 255 -14.29 -21.18 2.05
CA THR A 255 -13.55 -20.40 3.07
C THR A 255 -12.06 -20.44 2.76
N VAL A 256 -11.44 -19.26 2.70
CA VAL A 256 -10.00 -19.12 2.51
C VAL A 256 -9.43 -18.22 3.60
N VAL A 257 -8.30 -18.64 4.16
CA VAL A 257 -7.54 -17.85 5.14
C VAL A 257 -6.08 -17.79 4.70
N ILE A 258 -5.57 -16.56 4.55
CA ILE A 258 -4.16 -16.29 4.31
C ILE A 258 -3.62 -15.60 5.55
N GLY A 259 -2.52 -16.13 6.10
CA GLY A 259 -1.90 -15.66 7.33
C GLY A 259 -0.40 -15.43 7.18
N GLY A 260 0.33 -15.76 8.25
CA GLY A 260 1.71 -15.36 8.44
C GLY A 260 1.80 -13.94 8.97
N PHE A 261 2.96 -13.33 8.94
CA PHE A 261 3.13 -11.94 9.36
C PHE A 261 3.04 -10.93 8.21
N ALA A 262 3.03 -11.40 6.96
CA ALA A 262 3.03 -10.57 5.74
C ALA A 262 2.04 -11.05 4.67
N VAL A 263 0.98 -11.77 5.05
CA VAL A 263 -0.05 -12.33 4.13
C VAL A 263 0.57 -13.21 3.06
N ASN A 264 1.45 -14.12 3.46
CA ASN A 264 2.23 -14.98 2.56
C ASN A 264 2.03 -16.49 2.79
N GLU A 265 1.19 -16.88 3.75
CA GLU A 265 0.91 -18.28 4.07
C GLU A 265 -0.56 -18.61 3.82
N MET A 266 -0.84 -19.55 2.91
CA MET A 266 -2.18 -20.09 2.73
C MET A 266 -2.47 -21.05 3.90
N LEU A 267 -3.32 -20.65 4.85
CA LEU A 267 -3.65 -21.42 6.04
C LEU A 267 -4.90 -22.30 5.86
N THR A 268 -5.86 -21.82 5.06
CA THR A 268 -7.11 -22.52 4.79
C THR A 268 -7.50 -22.34 3.33
N TRP A 269 -7.85 -23.42 2.68
CA TRP A 269 -8.35 -23.46 1.31
C TRP A 269 -9.43 -24.53 1.20
N ASN A 270 -10.65 -24.19 1.64
CA ASN A 270 -11.76 -25.13 1.72
C ASN A 270 -12.93 -24.67 0.85
N PHE A 271 -13.32 -25.50 -0.11
CA PHE A 271 -14.47 -25.25 -0.98
C PHE A 271 -15.43 -26.46 -0.93
N ALA A 272 -16.74 -26.17 -0.92
CA ALA A 272 -17.79 -27.17 -0.96
C ALA A 272 -17.73 -28.04 -2.24
N LYS A 273 -17.22 -27.44 -3.33
CA LYS A 273 -16.96 -28.14 -4.60
C LYS A 273 -15.45 -28.09 -4.86
N PRO A 274 -14.69 -29.10 -4.48
CA PRO A 274 -13.26 -29.16 -4.73
C PRO A 274 -12.96 -29.25 -6.22
N LEU A 275 -11.84 -28.67 -6.62
CA LEU A 275 -11.29 -28.75 -7.97
C LEU A 275 -9.94 -29.48 -7.97
N PRO A 276 -9.53 -30.07 -9.10
CA PRO A 276 -8.19 -30.66 -9.22
C PRO A 276 -7.10 -29.69 -8.82
N GLY A 277 -6.21 -30.09 -7.93
CA GLY A 277 -5.10 -29.28 -7.43
C GLY A 277 -5.42 -28.49 -6.14
N ASP A 278 -6.63 -28.51 -5.61
CA ASP A 278 -6.96 -27.87 -4.33
C ASP A 278 -6.16 -28.44 -3.16
N ASP A 279 -5.87 -29.75 -3.17
CA ASP A 279 -5.13 -30.45 -2.12
C ASP A 279 -3.68 -29.92 -1.97
N ASP A 280 -3.09 -29.37 -3.04
CA ASP A 280 -1.73 -28.87 -3.06
C ASP A 280 -1.63 -27.36 -2.72
N VAL A 281 -2.76 -26.64 -2.66
CA VAL A 281 -2.77 -25.16 -2.53
C VAL A 281 -2.07 -24.70 -1.26
N LEU A 282 -2.32 -25.33 -0.13
CA LEU A 282 -1.70 -24.96 1.14
C LEU A 282 -0.17 -25.02 1.06
N LYS A 283 0.37 -26.05 0.45
CA LYS A 283 1.82 -26.24 0.29
C LYS A 283 2.42 -25.32 -0.78
N LYS A 284 1.74 -25.22 -1.92
CA LYS A 284 2.25 -24.51 -3.09
C LYS A 284 2.26 -22.98 -2.94
N TYR A 285 1.29 -22.45 -2.17
CA TYR A 285 1.06 -21.01 -2.02
C TYR A 285 1.42 -20.49 -0.62
N SER A 286 2.34 -21.15 0.09
CA SER A 286 2.84 -20.72 1.40
C SER A 286 4.34 -20.52 1.33
N VAL A 287 4.78 -19.25 1.29
CA VAL A 287 6.19 -18.89 1.26
C VAL A 287 6.42 -17.75 2.25
N ASN A 288 7.11 -18.07 3.36
CA ASN A 288 7.47 -17.05 4.35
C ASN A 288 8.57 -16.13 3.83
N PRO A 289 8.32 -14.82 3.76
CA PRO A 289 9.35 -13.86 3.42
C PRO A 289 10.28 -13.58 4.62
N PRO A 290 11.51 -13.09 4.38
CA PRO A 290 12.46 -12.76 5.45
C PRO A 290 12.04 -11.52 6.28
N ASN A 291 11.05 -10.75 5.81
CA ASN A 291 10.58 -9.52 6.46
C ASN A 291 9.16 -9.14 6.00
N VAL A 292 8.57 -8.13 6.65
CA VAL A 292 7.18 -7.66 6.39
C VAL A 292 6.92 -7.12 4.98
N TYR A 293 7.94 -6.86 4.18
CA TYR A 293 7.76 -6.37 2.80
C TYR A 293 7.35 -7.47 1.82
N GLY A 294 7.52 -8.75 2.19
CA GLY A 294 7.14 -9.87 1.33
C GLY A 294 7.92 -9.94 0.01
N PHE A 295 7.35 -10.66 -0.95
CA PHE A 295 7.91 -10.81 -2.31
C PHE A 295 7.14 -10.00 -3.36
N GLY A 296 6.02 -9.40 -3.00
CA GLY A 296 5.10 -8.72 -3.94
C GLY A 296 5.70 -7.52 -4.68
N HIS A 297 6.75 -6.87 -4.15
CA HIS A 297 7.35 -5.71 -4.81
C HIS A 297 7.97 -6.04 -6.17
N GLN A 298 8.56 -7.23 -6.35
CA GLN A 298 9.10 -7.62 -7.64
C GLN A 298 7.99 -7.73 -8.68
N ALA A 299 6.96 -8.51 -8.42
CA ALA A 299 5.82 -8.68 -9.32
C ALA A 299 5.06 -7.35 -9.54
N TYR A 300 5.00 -6.48 -8.54
CA TYR A 300 4.47 -5.12 -8.69
C TYR A 300 5.27 -4.32 -9.72
N TYR A 301 6.61 -4.30 -9.66
CA TYR A 301 7.43 -3.59 -10.64
C TYR A 301 7.37 -4.21 -12.03
N GLU A 302 7.33 -5.53 -12.15
CA GLU A 302 7.11 -6.22 -13.42
C GLU A 302 5.78 -5.80 -14.06
N HIS A 303 4.72 -5.66 -13.25
CA HIS A 303 3.43 -5.13 -13.69
C HIS A 303 3.53 -3.66 -14.12
N VAL A 304 4.22 -2.79 -13.38
CA VAL A 304 4.44 -1.37 -13.74
C VAL A 304 5.15 -1.27 -15.09
N VAL A 305 6.26 -1.98 -15.25
CA VAL A 305 7.04 -1.98 -16.49
C VAL A 305 6.21 -2.48 -17.68
N SER A 306 5.52 -3.60 -17.50
CA SER A 306 4.64 -4.17 -18.53
C SER A 306 3.53 -3.18 -18.93
N SER A 307 2.89 -2.53 -17.97
CA SER A 307 1.81 -1.56 -18.22
C SER A 307 2.29 -0.32 -18.97
N ILE A 308 3.53 0.13 -18.73
CA ILE A 308 4.12 1.26 -19.45
C ILE A 308 4.49 0.85 -20.87
N LEU A 309 5.25 -0.24 -21.03
CA LEU A 309 5.77 -0.66 -22.34
C LEU A 309 4.66 -1.08 -23.31
N ASN A 310 3.58 -1.69 -22.81
CA ASN A 310 2.46 -2.16 -23.63
C ASN A 310 1.29 -1.15 -23.66
N ASN A 311 1.41 -0.03 -22.95
CA ASN A 311 0.35 0.98 -22.81
C ASN A 311 -1.01 0.38 -22.39
N THR A 312 -1.00 -0.56 -21.45
CA THR A 312 -2.22 -1.21 -20.95
C THR A 312 -2.72 -0.54 -19.68
N SER A 313 -3.98 -0.84 -19.31
CA SER A 313 -4.51 -0.52 -17.99
C SER A 313 -3.71 -1.25 -16.90
N HIS A 314 -3.74 -0.72 -15.68
CA HIS A 314 -2.98 -1.27 -14.57
C HIS A 314 -3.85 -1.45 -13.32
N LEU A 315 -3.55 -2.52 -12.56
CA LEU A 315 -4.31 -2.96 -11.38
C LEU A 315 -4.22 -1.99 -10.19
N VAL A 316 -3.21 -1.13 -10.18
CA VAL A 316 -2.79 -0.33 -9.02
C VAL A 316 -2.65 1.16 -9.36
N ASP A 317 -3.62 1.69 -10.08
CA ASP A 317 -3.66 3.09 -10.51
C ASP A 317 -4.01 4.07 -9.38
N GLY A 318 -4.03 5.36 -9.72
CA GLY A 318 -4.42 6.42 -8.81
C GLY A 318 -5.84 6.23 -8.25
N LEU A 319 -6.78 5.74 -9.07
CA LEU A 319 -8.16 5.49 -8.63
C LEU A 319 -8.22 4.35 -7.61
N ALA A 320 -7.47 3.26 -7.83
CA ALA A 320 -7.34 2.18 -6.85
C ALA A 320 -6.69 2.67 -5.53
N GLY A 321 -5.69 3.57 -5.63
CA GLY A 321 -5.09 4.21 -4.45
C GLY A 321 -6.08 5.08 -3.69
N ARG A 322 -6.82 5.90 -4.41
CA ARG A 322 -7.84 6.79 -3.87
C ARG A 322 -8.97 6.03 -3.17
N LYS A 323 -9.42 4.91 -3.74
CA LYS A 323 -10.50 4.10 -3.19
C LYS A 323 -10.16 3.61 -1.77
N SER A 324 -9.01 3.00 -1.56
CA SER A 324 -8.60 2.57 -0.21
C SER A 324 -8.33 3.74 0.74
N LEU A 325 -7.88 4.90 0.25
CA LEU A 325 -7.76 6.11 1.06
C LEU A 325 -9.15 6.64 1.48
N GLU A 326 -10.17 6.54 0.62
CA GLU A 326 -11.54 6.92 0.95
C GLU A 326 -12.09 6.06 2.10
N LEU A 327 -11.88 4.75 2.04
CA LEU A 327 -12.26 3.85 3.13
C LEU A 327 -11.52 4.21 4.43
N ILE A 328 -10.22 4.41 4.39
CA ILE A 328 -9.43 4.83 5.57
C ILE A 328 -9.93 6.16 6.11
N SER A 329 -10.25 7.13 5.26
CA SER A 329 -10.78 8.43 5.67
C SER A 329 -12.15 8.29 6.35
N ALA A 330 -13.04 7.44 5.81
CA ALA A 330 -14.34 7.16 6.43
C ALA A 330 -14.19 6.47 7.80
N ILE A 331 -13.21 5.59 7.95
CA ILE A 331 -12.90 4.96 9.25
C ILE A 331 -12.46 6.02 10.26
N TYR A 332 -11.57 6.94 9.89
CA TYR A 332 -11.17 8.04 10.77
C TYR A 332 -12.33 8.99 11.09
N GLU A 333 -13.21 9.30 10.12
CA GLU A 333 -14.40 10.09 10.38
C GLU A 333 -15.34 9.40 11.40
N SER A 334 -15.50 8.08 11.31
CA SER A 334 -16.26 7.31 12.30
C SER A 334 -15.63 7.38 13.70
N ILE A 335 -14.30 7.29 13.79
CA ILE A 335 -13.57 7.44 15.05
C ILE A 335 -13.78 8.84 15.65
N GLU A 336 -13.67 9.89 14.84
CA GLU A 336 -13.82 11.29 15.31
C GLU A 336 -15.24 11.63 15.75
N THR A 337 -16.24 11.08 15.06
CA THR A 337 -17.65 11.41 15.31
C THR A 337 -18.34 10.46 16.27
N GLY A 338 -17.78 9.25 16.47
CA GLY A 338 -18.43 8.18 17.23
C GLY A 338 -19.69 7.62 16.55
N ASN A 339 -19.84 7.82 15.23
CA ASN A 339 -21.02 7.41 14.47
C ASN A 339 -20.64 6.47 13.32
N GLU A 340 -21.64 5.72 12.82
CA GLU A 340 -21.54 5.02 11.55
C GLU A 340 -21.41 6.03 10.41
N VAL A 341 -20.45 5.81 9.50
CA VAL A 341 -20.21 6.64 8.31
C VAL A 341 -20.55 5.85 7.06
N SER A 342 -21.44 6.41 6.23
CA SER A 342 -21.76 5.84 4.92
C SER A 342 -20.81 6.37 3.85
N LEU A 343 -20.23 5.48 3.03
CA LEU A 343 -19.35 5.86 1.92
C LEU A 343 -20.11 6.41 0.70
N ARG A 344 -21.43 6.40 0.73
CA ARG A 344 -22.27 7.12 -0.26
C ARG A 344 -22.13 8.64 -0.15
N PHE A 345 -21.74 9.12 1.04
CA PHE A 345 -21.46 10.52 1.30
C PHE A 345 -19.96 10.67 1.50
N LYS A 346 -19.33 11.60 0.79
CA LYS A 346 -17.88 11.82 0.91
C LYS A 346 -17.51 12.10 2.37
N PRO A 347 -16.56 11.35 2.96
CA PRO A 347 -16.08 11.62 4.31
C PRO A 347 -15.50 13.03 4.39
N ALA A 348 -15.99 13.85 5.33
CA ALA A 348 -15.64 15.27 5.43
C ALA A 348 -14.77 15.60 6.65
N ARG A 349 -14.70 14.70 7.65
CA ARG A 349 -14.01 14.95 8.93
C ARG A 349 -12.93 13.91 9.18
N CYS A 350 -11.69 14.29 8.91
CA CYS A 350 -10.52 13.46 9.15
C CYS A 350 -9.34 14.35 9.55
N LYS A 351 -8.56 13.92 10.56
CA LYS A 351 -7.33 14.62 10.99
C LYS A 351 -6.10 14.28 10.14
N LEU A 352 -6.18 13.27 9.28
CA LEU A 352 -5.09 12.89 8.38
C LEU A 352 -4.64 14.09 7.53
N GLY A 353 -3.36 14.40 7.56
CA GLY A 353 -2.78 15.52 6.83
C GLY A 353 -3.05 16.91 7.44
N GLN A 354 -3.79 17.04 8.55
CA GLN A 354 -3.93 18.31 9.24
C GLN A 354 -2.64 18.63 10.02
N ARG A 355 -2.08 19.79 9.75
CA ARG A 355 -0.99 20.34 10.58
C ARG A 355 -1.64 20.74 11.92
N GLY A 356 -1.09 20.26 13.03
CA GLY A 356 -1.54 20.65 14.36
C GLY A 356 -1.61 22.18 14.45
N GLY A 357 -2.75 22.70 14.86
CA GLY A 357 -2.97 24.10 15.15
C GLY A 357 -2.33 24.50 16.47
#